data_1a006aa7cb6938a9d07896b3aa81b1bb
#
_entry.id   1a006aa7cb6938a9d07896b3aa81b1bb
#
_cell.length_a   1.000
_cell.length_b   1.000
_cell.length_c   1.000
_cell.angle_alpha   90.00
_cell.angle_beta   90.00
_cell.angle_gamma   90.00
#
_symmetry.space_group_name_H-M   'P 1'
#
loop_
_entity.id
_entity.type
_entity.pdbx_description
1 polymer ?
#
loop_
_entity_poly.entity_id
_entity_poly.type
_entity_poly.pdbx_seq_one_letter_code
_entity_poly.pdbx_strand_id
1 'polypeptide(L)'
;QMVKGYSIIANGGKDIQLTLLRNLEQNKNQKSIISNDLSNRLKKLLINVVEGDNGTGKSLRMSGYVIGGKTGTSRTYLEGIGYSDKRFNTSFTGFIETNEGPIVGSVILWGAIGSPISEYVTGGSTAAPIFKNIVRNLVPDK
;
A
#
# COMPACT_ATOMS: atom_id res chain seq x y z
N GLN A 1 -10.05 5.89 -3.86
CA GLN A 1 -10.25 6.26 -2.44
C GLN A 1 -9.08 5.78 -1.57
N MET A 2 -8.66 4.51 -1.63
CA MET A 2 -7.54 3.96 -0.84
C MET A 2 -6.25 4.77 -1.04
N VAL A 3 -5.82 4.96 -2.28
CA VAL A 3 -4.61 5.75 -2.60
C VAL A 3 -4.73 7.17 -2.04
N LYS A 4 -5.88 7.85 -2.15
CA LYS A 4 -6.08 9.18 -1.59
C LYS A 4 -5.90 9.20 -0.06
N GLY A 5 -6.49 8.24 0.66
CA GLY A 5 -6.35 8.14 2.11
C GLY A 5 -4.88 7.95 2.54
N TYR A 6 -4.15 7.07 1.87
CA TYR A 6 -2.72 6.86 2.14
C TYR A 6 -1.85 8.06 1.73
N SER A 7 -2.24 8.79 0.67
CA SER A 7 -1.56 10.03 0.29
C SER A 7 -1.66 11.10 1.38
N ILE A 8 -2.82 11.24 2.03
CA ILE A 8 -3.00 12.16 3.15
C ILE A 8 -2.06 11.79 4.30
N ILE A 9 -1.98 10.49 4.65
CA ILE A 9 -1.07 10.02 5.69
C ILE A 9 0.39 10.27 5.29
N ALA A 10 0.77 9.96 4.06
CA ALA A 10 2.15 10.02 3.62
C ALA A 10 2.70 11.46 3.52
N ASN A 11 1.84 12.46 3.23
CA ASN A 11 2.26 13.85 2.99
C ASN A 11 2.05 14.81 4.17
N GLY A 12 1.96 14.31 5.40
CA GLY A 12 1.83 15.17 6.59
C GLY A 12 0.39 15.58 6.93
N GLY A 13 -0.60 14.82 6.42
CA GLY A 13 -2.01 15.02 6.80
C GLY A 13 -2.79 15.97 5.90
N LYS A 14 -2.21 16.42 4.79
CA LYS A 14 -2.82 17.39 3.88
C LYS A 14 -3.62 16.69 2.79
N ASP A 15 -4.76 17.28 2.39
CA ASP A 15 -5.53 16.81 1.24
C ASP A 15 -4.76 17.11 -0.07
N ILE A 16 -4.65 16.09 -0.91
CA ILE A 16 -4.06 16.20 -2.25
C ILE A 16 -5.18 16.05 -3.26
N GLN A 17 -5.28 17.01 -4.18
CA GLN A 17 -6.14 16.87 -5.34
C GLN A 17 -5.49 15.90 -6.31
N LEU A 18 -6.05 14.69 -6.42
CA LEU A 18 -5.60 13.71 -7.42
C LEU A 18 -6.07 14.14 -8.81
N THR A 19 -5.18 14.16 -9.77
CA THR A 19 -5.46 14.52 -11.17
C THR A 19 -4.67 13.63 -12.13
N LEU A 20 -5.25 13.33 -13.28
CA LEU A 20 -4.57 12.70 -14.41
C LEU A 20 -4.04 13.75 -15.41
N LEU A 21 -4.39 15.04 -15.21
CA LEU A 21 -3.94 16.09 -16.09
C LEU A 21 -2.57 16.59 -15.64
N ARG A 22 -1.63 16.65 -16.60
CA ARG A 22 -0.32 17.26 -16.42
C ARG A 22 -0.52 18.79 -16.41
N ASN A 23 0.18 19.54 -15.58
CA ASN A 23 0.15 21.01 -15.51
C ASN A 23 -1.11 21.65 -14.88
N LEU A 24 -1.92 20.95 -14.11
CA LEU A 24 -2.81 21.63 -13.19
C LEU A 24 -1.97 22.26 -12.06
N GLU A 25 -2.09 23.59 -11.90
CA GLU A 25 -1.55 24.26 -10.72
C GLU A 25 -2.17 23.63 -9.49
N GLN A 26 -1.36 22.91 -8.72
CA GLN A 26 -1.82 22.36 -7.45
C GLN A 26 -2.16 23.53 -6.52
N ASN A 27 -3.36 23.50 -5.98
CA ASN A 27 -3.85 24.54 -5.07
C ASN A 27 -2.87 24.66 -3.90
N LYS A 28 -2.17 25.79 -3.77
CA LYS A 28 -1.15 26.04 -2.74
C LYS A 28 -1.74 25.97 -1.33
N ASN A 29 -3.07 26.12 -1.17
CA ASN A 29 -3.80 26.03 0.09
C ASN A 29 -4.39 24.61 0.29
N GLN A 30 -3.54 23.61 0.48
CA GLN A 30 -4.00 22.26 0.81
C GLN A 30 -4.63 22.25 2.22
N LYS A 31 -5.88 21.81 2.31
CA LYS A 31 -6.59 21.65 3.59
C LYS A 31 -5.94 20.56 4.43
N SER A 32 -5.61 20.84 5.68
CA SER A 32 -5.20 19.80 6.62
C SER A 32 -6.43 18.96 7.03
N ILE A 33 -6.34 17.65 6.81
CA ILE A 33 -7.38 16.67 7.18
C ILE A 33 -7.08 16.06 8.55
N ILE A 34 -5.81 15.75 8.81
CA ILE A 34 -5.29 15.29 10.09
C ILE A 34 -4.06 16.12 10.46
N SER A 35 -3.72 16.18 11.74
CA SER A 35 -2.50 16.87 12.17
C SER A 35 -1.24 16.18 11.65
N ASN A 36 -0.16 16.96 11.49
CA ASN A 36 1.13 16.39 11.09
C ASN A 36 1.66 15.38 12.12
N ASP A 37 1.42 15.60 13.41
CA ASP A 37 1.78 14.64 14.46
C ASP A 37 1.06 13.30 14.26
N LEU A 38 -0.26 13.33 14.06
CA LEU A 38 -1.04 12.13 13.82
C LEU A 38 -0.59 11.41 12.53
N SER A 39 -0.33 12.18 11.46
CA SER A 39 0.22 11.65 10.21
C SER A 39 1.54 10.89 10.46
N ASN A 40 2.48 11.49 11.18
CA ASN A 40 3.77 10.89 11.49
C ASN A 40 3.64 9.62 12.37
N ARG A 41 2.71 9.62 13.31
CA ARG A 41 2.42 8.42 14.13
C ARG A 41 1.84 7.30 13.26
N LEU A 42 0.90 7.58 12.38
CA LEU A 42 0.34 6.61 11.44
C LEU A 42 1.41 6.07 10.47
N LYS A 43 2.28 6.93 9.93
CA LYS A 43 3.41 6.51 9.09
C LYS A 43 4.30 5.50 9.81
N LYS A 44 4.68 5.77 11.07
CA LYS A 44 5.50 4.83 11.87
C LYS A 44 4.82 3.47 12.04
N LEU A 45 3.51 3.45 12.29
CA LEU A 45 2.74 2.19 12.39
C LEU A 45 2.74 1.43 11.05
N LEU A 46 2.54 2.13 9.93
CA LEU A 46 2.54 1.52 8.59
C LEU A 46 3.94 1.02 8.19
N ILE A 47 4.99 1.73 8.55
CA ILE A 47 6.39 1.29 8.36
C ILE A 47 6.66 0.02 9.17
N ASN A 48 6.15 -0.06 10.41
CA ASN A 48 6.32 -1.25 11.25
C ASN A 48 5.64 -2.52 10.68
N VAL A 49 4.64 -2.39 9.80
CA VAL A 49 4.06 -3.52 9.06
C VAL A 49 5.10 -4.14 8.10
N VAL A 50 6.05 -3.36 7.61
CA VAL A 50 7.13 -3.81 6.70
C VAL A 50 8.40 -4.16 7.48
N GLU A 51 8.83 -3.28 8.39
CA GLU A 51 10.12 -3.40 9.08
C GLU A 51 10.04 -4.20 10.39
N GLY A 52 8.88 -4.33 11.00
CA GLY A 52 8.72 -5.04 12.28
C GLY A 52 8.88 -6.56 12.13
N ASP A 53 9.35 -7.21 13.21
CA ASP A 53 9.63 -8.66 13.23
C ASP A 53 8.38 -9.52 12.97
N ASN A 54 7.20 -9.05 13.35
CA ASN A 54 5.92 -9.71 13.09
C ASN A 54 5.11 -9.03 11.98
N GLY A 55 5.76 -8.16 11.18
CA GLY A 55 5.10 -7.43 10.11
C GLY A 55 4.64 -8.34 8.97
N THR A 56 3.42 -8.12 8.49
CA THR A 56 2.83 -8.89 7.38
C THR A 56 3.34 -8.45 6.00
N GLY A 57 4.07 -7.34 5.93
CA GLY A 57 4.64 -6.76 4.71
C GLY A 57 6.14 -6.97 4.54
N LYS A 58 6.78 -7.88 5.26
CA LYS A 58 8.25 -8.09 5.22
C LYS A 58 8.83 -8.32 3.83
N SER A 59 8.06 -8.91 2.92
CA SER A 59 8.49 -9.13 1.53
C SER A 59 8.80 -7.84 0.77
N LEU A 60 8.31 -6.69 1.29
CA LEU A 60 8.53 -5.35 0.73
C LEU A 60 9.87 -4.72 1.09
N ARG A 61 10.59 -5.24 2.09
CA ARG A 61 11.87 -4.65 2.52
C ARG A 61 12.81 -4.44 1.33
N MET A 62 13.30 -3.21 1.21
CA MET A 62 14.26 -2.80 0.17
C MET A 62 15.36 -1.98 0.83
N SER A 63 16.62 -2.38 0.63
CA SER A 63 17.78 -1.65 1.16
C SER A 63 17.77 -0.20 0.64
N GLY A 64 18.02 0.75 1.54
CA GLY A 64 18.05 2.18 1.22
C GLY A 64 16.70 2.86 1.06
N TYR A 65 15.59 2.15 1.22
CA TYR A 65 14.24 2.70 1.08
C TYR A 65 13.36 2.43 2.30
N VAL A 66 12.51 3.39 2.62
CA VAL A 66 11.51 3.27 3.68
C VAL A 66 10.15 3.03 3.02
N ILE A 67 9.55 1.88 3.29
CA ILE A 67 8.24 1.49 2.78
C ILE A 67 7.29 1.31 3.96
N GLY A 68 6.09 1.87 3.84
CA GLY A 68 5.02 1.68 4.81
C GLY A 68 3.70 1.34 4.12
N GLY A 69 2.87 0.54 4.78
CA GLY A 69 1.58 0.17 4.21
C GLY A 69 0.86 -0.91 5.00
N LYS A 70 -0.22 -1.44 4.42
CA LYS A 70 -1.03 -2.50 5.05
C LYS A 70 -1.44 -3.55 4.03
N THR A 71 -1.29 -4.79 4.41
CA THR A 71 -1.81 -5.96 3.70
C THR A 71 -3.29 -6.16 4.01
N GLY A 72 -4.05 -6.62 3.05
CA GLY A 72 -5.42 -7.08 3.23
C GLY A 72 -5.60 -8.49 2.69
N THR A 73 -6.45 -9.28 3.33
CA THR A 73 -6.83 -10.63 2.88
C THR A 73 -8.28 -10.87 3.28
N SER A 74 -9.12 -11.20 2.34
CA SER A 74 -10.49 -11.62 2.58
C SER A 74 -10.84 -12.81 1.70
N ARG A 75 -11.79 -13.65 2.12
CA ARG A 75 -12.35 -14.70 1.26
C ARG A 75 -13.19 -14.08 0.16
N THR A 76 -13.14 -14.65 -1.04
CA THR A 76 -14.02 -14.23 -2.15
C THR A 76 -15.42 -14.79 -1.91
N TYR A 77 -16.43 -13.93 -2.02
CA TYR A 77 -17.82 -14.36 -2.03
C TYR A 77 -18.18 -14.87 -3.44
N LEU A 78 -18.80 -16.03 -3.50
CA LEU A 78 -19.30 -16.66 -4.73
C LEU A 78 -20.82 -16.73 -4.64
N GLU A 79 -21.51 -16.18 -5.63
CA GLU A 79 -22.97 -16.17 -5.66
C GLU A 79 -23.53 -17.60 -5.62
N GLY A 80 -24.53 -17.82 -4.78
CA GLY A 80 -25.16 -19.12 -4.56
C GLY A 80 -24.35 -20.14 -3.74
N ILE A 81 -23.07 -19.84 -3.41
CA ILE A 81 -22.18 -20.74 -2.67
C ILE A 81 -21.76 -20.14 -1.32
N GLY A 82 -21.58 -18.79 -1.25
CA GLY A 82 -21.07 -18.08 -0.09
C GLY A 82 -19.56 -17.80 -0.16
N TYR A 83 -18.90 -17.69 0.98
CA TYR A 83 -17.46 -17.42 1.04
C TYR A 83 -16.63 -18.64 0.68
N SER A 84 -15.77 -18.48 -0.32
CA SER A 84 -14.85 -19.54 -0.79
C SER A 84 -13.75 -19.82 0.23
N ASP A 85 -13.40 -21.08 0.44
CA ASP A 85 -12.24 -21.50 1.22
C ASP A 85 -10.94 -21.52 0.40
N LYS A 86 -11.03 -21.39 -0.93
CA LYS A 86 -9.89 -21.51 -1.85
C LYS A 86 -9.58 -20.23 -2.62
N ARG A 87 -10.50 -19.25 -2.63
CA ARG A 87 -10.34 -17.99 -3.38
C ARG A 87 -10.31 -16.82 -2.41
N PHE A 88 -9.32 -15.96 -2.56
CA PHE A 88 -9.08 -14.83 -1.70
C PHE A 88 -8.96 -13.53 -2.50
N ASN A 89 -9.48 -12.45 -1.95
CA ASN A 89 -9.16 -11.12 -2.43
C ASN A 89 -8.02 -10.60 -1.57
N THR A 90 -6.89 -10.31 -2.16
CA THR A 90 -5.70 -9.87 -1.47
C THR A 90 -5.31 -8.47 -1.89
N SER A 91 -4.73 -7.71 -0.98
CA SER A 91 -4.30 -6.35 -1.30
C SER A 91 -3.06 -5.95 -0.51
N PHE A 92 -2.37 -4.96 -1.06
CA PHE A 92 -1.43 -4.10 -0.34
C PHE A 92 -1.65 -2.67 -0.80
N THR A 93 -1.80 -1.76 0.17
CA THR A 93 -1.82 -0.32 -0.08
C THR A 93 -0.77 0.32 0.79
N GLY A 94 0.05 1.19 0.23
CA GLY A 94 1.16 1.78 0.96
C GLY A 94 1.89 2.86 0.20
N PHE A 95 3.02 3.25 0.73
CA PHE A 95 3.90 4.28 0.19
C PHE A 95 5.37 3.87 0.29
N ILE A 96 6.18 4.47 -0.56
CA ILE A 96 7.65 4.48 -0.48
C ILE A 96 8.10 5.94 -0.36
N GLU A 97 8.99 6.22 0.59
CA GLU A 97 9.61 7.54 0.74
C GLU A 97 10.70 7.73 -0.31
N THR A 98 10.66 8.85 -1.01
CA THR A 98 11.69 9.28 -1.94
C THR A 98 12.15 10.71 -1.65
N ASN A 99 13.25 11.14 -2.27
CA ASN A 99 13.76 12.51 -2.13
C ASN A 99 12.80 13.57 -2.72
N GLU A 100 11.94 13.16 -3.65
CA GLU A 100 10.94 14.03 -4.30
C GLU A 100 9.58 14.00 -3.61
N GLY A 101 9.45 13.19 -2.54
CA GLY A 101 8.22 12.96 -1.79
C GLY A 101 7.73 11.52 -1.88
N PRO A 102 6.67 11.16 -1.15
CA PRO A 102 6.18 9.80 -1.12
C PRO A 102 5.47 9.40 -2.41
N ILE A 103 5.81 8.22 -2.95
CA ILE A 103 5.02 7.55 -3.99
C ILE A 103 4.03 6.64 -3.28
N VAL A 104 2.74 6.79 -3.59
CA VAL A 104 1.65 6.01 -2.97
C VAL A 104 1.00 5.12 -4.00
N GLY A 105 0.74 3.87 -3.65
CA GLY A 105 0.12 2.91 -4.56
C GLY A 105 -0.75 1.88 -3.86
N SER A 106 -1.57 1.19 -4.65
CA SER A 106 -2.41 0.08 -4.19
C SER A 106 -2.39 -1.04 -5.22
N VAL A 107 -2.19 -2.26 -4.75
CA VAL A 107 -2.34 -3.49 -5.53
C VAL A 107 -3.47 -4.29 -4.94
N ILE A 108 -4.43 -4.70 -5.78
CA ILE A 108 -5.58 -5.51 -5.39
C ILE A 108 -5.67 -6.68 -6.37
N LEU A 109 -5.74 -7.89 -5.84
CA LEU A 109 -5.93 -9.13 -6.59
C LEU A 109 -7.27 -9.75 -6.19
N TRP A 110 -8.09 -10.03 -7.18
CA TRP A 110 -9.41 -10.64 -7.00
C TRP A 110 -9.35 -12.14 -7.28
N GLY A 111 -9.90 -12.94 -6.36
CA GLY A 111 -10.03 -14.38 -6.56
C GLY A 111 -8.70 -15.12 -6.63
N ALA A 112 -7.66 -14.62 -6.00
CA ALA A 112 -6.36 -15.28 -5.95
C ALA A 112 -6.50 -16.68 -5.34
N ILE A 113 -5.83 -17.66 -5.95
CA ILE A 113 -5.84 -19.06 -5.55
C ILE A 113 -4.41 -19.45 -5.16
N GLY A 114 -4.27 -20.27 -4.13
CA GLY A 114 -2.99 -20.85 -3.74
C GLY A 114 -2.41 -21.71 -4.86
N SER A 115 -1.09 -21.77 -4.94
CA SER A 115 -0.39 -22.69 -5.82
C SER A 115 -0.25 -24.08 -5.18
N PRO A 116 0.01 -25.14 -5.96
CA PRO A 116 0.31 -26.46 -5.41
C PRO A 116 1.51 -26.48 -4.44
N ILE A 117 2.38 -25.46 -4.51
CA ILE A 117 3.59 -25.33 -3.68
C ILE A 117 3.29 -24.51 -2.40
N SER A 118 2.25 -23.65 -2.43
CA SER A 118 1.88 -22.82 -1.29
C SER A 118 0.37 -22.59 -1.28
N GLU A 119 -0.30 -23.19 -0.32
CA GLU A 119 -1.72 -22.94 -0.05
C GLU A 119 -1.96 -21.57 0.63
N TYR A 120 -0.90 -20.88 1.05
CA TYR A 120 -0.97 -19.65 1.83
C TYR A 120 -1.15 -18.44 0.91
N VAL A 121 -2.40 -17.98 0.80
CA VAL A 121 -2.76 -16.80 -0.02
C VAL A 121 -3.08 -15.63 0.90
N THR A 122 -2.14 -14.70 1.00
CA THR A 122 -2.29 -13.47 1.80
C THR A 122 -1.85 -12.26 1.00
N GLY A 123 -2.24 -11.06 1.44
CA GLY A 123 -1.74 -9.81 0.84
C GLY A 123 -0.21 -9.70 0.92
N GLY A 124 0.40 -10.26 1.97
CA GLY A 124 1.86 -10.27 2.15
C GLY A 124 2.60 -11.21 1.20
N SER A 125 1.98 -12.35 0.81
CA SER A 125 2.57 -13.33 -0.10
C SER A 125 2.24 -13.08 -1.59
N THR A 126 1.28 -12.22 -1.89
CA THR A 126 0.78 -11.99 -3.27
C THR A 126 0.86 -10.51 -3.68
N ALA A 127 0.02 -9.64 -3.13
CA ALA A 127 -0.05 -8.24 -3.53
C ALA A 127 1.20 -7.43 -3.15
N ALA A 128 1.82 -7.72 -2.00
CA ALA A 128 3.00 -7.01 -1.53
C ALA A 128 4.23 -7.21 -2.45
N PRO A 129 4.58 -8.43 -2.91
CA PRO A 129 5.66 -8.61 -3.89
C PRO A 129 5.42 -7.88 -5.21
N ILE A 130 4.18 -7.80 -5.68
CA ILE A 130 3.83 -7.06 -6.90
C ILE A 130 4.05 -5.56 -6.68
N PHE A 131 3.59 -5.03 -5.54
CA PHE A 131 3.85 -3.63 -5.18
C PHE A 131 5.36 -3.35 -5.14
N LYS A 132 6.16 -4.23 -4.52
CA LYS A 132 7.62 -4.11 -4.49
C LYS A 132 8.22 -4.00 -5.89
N ASN A 133 7.80 -4.87 -6.81
CA ASN A 133 8.30 -4.86 -8.18
C ASN A 133 7.92 -3.56 -8.92
N ILE A 134 6.71 -3.04 -8.70
CA ILE A 134 6.27 -1.76 -9.27
C ILE A 134 7.15 -0.62 -8.76
N VAL A 135 7.29 -0.47 -7.43
CA VAL A 135 8.05 0.65 -6.87
C VAL A 135 9.54 0.55 -7.18
N ARG A 136 10.11 -0.65 -7.28
CA ARG A 136 11.52 -0.86 -7.69
C ARG A 136 11.81 -0.27 -9.08
N ASN A 137 10.85 -0.35 -10.01
CA ASN A 137 11.01 0.24 -11.35
C ASN A 137 10.75 1.75 -11.38
N LEU A 138 10.23 2.33 -10.30
CA LEU A 138 9.93 3.77 -10.22
C LEU A 138 11.00 4.56 -9.45
N VAL A 139 11.86 3.88 -8.70
CA VAL A 139 12.91 4.51 -7.90
C VAL A 139 14.30 4.09 -8.41
N PRO A 140 15.32 4.96 -8.33
CA PRO A 140 16.68 4.62 -8.75
C PRO A 140 17.25 3.51 -7.85
N ASP A 141 18.19 2.72 -8.39
CA ASP A 141 19.00 1.80 -7.59
C ASP A 141 19.87 2.61 -6.63
N LYS A 142 19.86 2.21 -5.34
CA LYS A 142 20.70 2.81 -4.29
C LYS A 142 21.78 1.85 -3.84
#